data_97e32551125d51f1a533384667cdd0fb
#
_entry.id   97e32551125d51f1a533384667cdd0fb
#
_cell.length_a   1.000
_cell.length_b   1.000
_cell.length_c   1.000
_cell.angle_alpha   90.00
_cell.angle_beta   90.00
_cell.angle_gamma   90.00
#
_symmetry.space_group_name_H-M   'P 1'
#
loop_
_entity.id
_entity.type
_entity.pdbx_description
1 polymer ?
#
loop_
_entity_poly.entity_id
_entity_poly.type
_entity_poly.pdbx_seq_one_letter_code
_entity_poly.pdbx_strand_id
1 'polypeptide(L)'
;MADSRFTNALQRRAGEFGIELSPDTVLALGGYYALLSRWNDRLHLVAPCEPEGFATRHILESLLLLRFFTAGASFVDVGSGAGLPAIPCLIARPDLTATMFESSQKKSVFLREAINQLGIGNRATVIAKRFEDTKSPDVPFLTCRALDQFMTQLPVLMDWAPVSCTLLFFGGDELRQRLEFRQAHYTEFLIPSSEKRFIFVVGKVSSDIGPI
;
A
#
# COMPACT_ATOMS: atom_id res chain seq x y z
N MET A 1 -20.11 -4.74 -12.77
CA MET A 1 -19.09 -4.97 -13.81
C MET A 1 -17.93 -4.04 -13.54
N ALA A 2 -16.69 -4.48 -13.77
CA ALA A 2 -15.51 -3.60 -13.65
C ALA A 2 -15.60 -2.49 -14.70
N ASP A 3 -15.18 -1.27 -14.34
CA ASP A 3 -15.09 -0.14 -15.28
C ASP A 3 -14.00 -0.44 -16.32
N SER A 4 -14.39 -0.47 -17.61
CA SER A 4 -13.46 -0.79 -18.70
C SER A 4 -12.34 0.24 -18.86
N ARG A 5 -12.56 1.51 -18.51
CA ARG A 5 -11.51 2.54 -18.52
C ARG A 5 -10.42 2.23 -17.50
N PHE A 6 -10.83 1.79 -16.33
CA PHE A 6 -9.89 1.36 -15.28
C PHE A 6 -9.04 0.15 -15.70
N THR A 7 -9.70 -0.93 -16.16
CA THR A 7 -8.99 -2.16 -16.55
C THR A 7 -8.08 -1.96 -17.76
N ASN A 8 -8.54 -1.19 -18.76
CA ASN A 8 -7.75 -0.84 -19.93
C ASN A 8 -6.52 0.02 -19.55
N ALA A 9 -6.67 0.93 -18.58
CA ALA A 9 -5.55 1.74 -18.10
C ALA A 9 -4.51 0.86 -17.37
N LEU A 10 -4.94 -0.07 -16.52
CA LEU A 10 -4.03 -1.04 -15.89
C LEU A 10 -3.21 -1.80 -16.93
N GLN A 11 -3.86 -2.40 -17.91
CA GLN A 11 -3.20 -3.21 -18.94
C GLN A 11 -2.21 -2.40 -19.79
N ARG A 12 -2.60 -1.18 -20.21
CA ARG A 12 -1.74 -0.33 -21.04
C ARG A 12 -0.53 0.21 -20.30
N ARG A 13 -0.69 0.53 -19.01
CA ARG A 13 0.33 1.27 -18.27
C ARG A 13 1.18 0.43 -17.32
N ALA A 14 0.81 -0.83 -17.06
CA ALA A 14 1.55 -1.71 -16.16
C ALA A 14 3.04 -1.83 -16.55
N GLY A 15 3.33 -1.94 -17.87
CA GLY A 15 4.71 -2.00 -18.38
C GLY A 15 5.56 -0.76 -18.07
N GLU A 16 4.95 0.43 -17.97
CA GLU A 16 5.66 1.67 -17.57
C GLU A 16 6.15 1.60 -16.12
N PHE A 17 5.52 0.75 -15.29
CA PHE A 17 5.87 0.49 -13.91
C PHE A 17 6.71 -0.78 -13.71
N GLY A 18 7.10 -1.43 -14.82
CA GLY A 18 7.81 -2.71 -14.76
C GLY A 18 6.97 -3.85 -14.17
N ILE A 19 5.64 -3.79 -14.32
CA ILE A 19 4.68 -4.71 -13.73
C ILE A 19 4.00 -5.52 -14.83
N GLU A 20 3.96 -6.83 -14.65
CA GLU A 20 3.17 -7.74 -15.47
C GLU A 20 1.92 -8.17 -14.70
N LEU A 21 0.75 -8.04 -15.32
CA LEU A 21 -0.54 -8.39 -14.72
C LEU A 21 -1.21 -9.50 -15.53
N SER A 22 -1.55 -10.60 -14.88
CA SER A 22 -2.39 -11.62 -15.49
C SER A 22 -3.81 -11.10 -15.69
N PRO A 23 -4.58 -11.66 -16.66
CA PRO A 23 -5.99 -11.32 -16.84
C PRO A 23 -6.81 -11.47 -15.54
N ASP A 24 -6.55 -12.51 -14.75
CA ASP A 24 -7.25 -12.75 -13.49
C ASP A 24 -6.92 -11.66 -12.44
N THR A 25 -5.66 -11.23 -12.36
CA THR A 25 -5.25 -10.11 -11.50
C THR A 25 -5.95 -8.81 -11.91
N VAL A 26 -6.01 -8.50 -13.20
CA VAL A 26 -6.73 -7.32 -13.72
C VAL A 26 -8.21 -7.39 -13.36
N LEU A 27 -8.85 -8.55 -13.50
CA LEU A 27 -10.25 -8.75 -13.15
C LEU A 27 -10.50 -8.54 -11.65
N ALA A 28 -9.66 -9.12 -10.79
CA ALA A 28 -9.74 -8.98 -9.34
C ALA A 28 -9.53 -7.53 -8.88
N LEU A 29 -8.53 -6.82 -9.45
CA LEU A 29 -8.32 -5.39 -9.22
C LEU A 29 -9.51 -4.55 -9.69
N GLY A 30 -10.15 -4.92 -10.80
CA GLY A 30 -11.39 -4.30 -11.27
C GLY A 30 -12.56 -4.50 -10.30
N GLY A 31 -12.68 -5.67 -9.70
CA GLY A 31 -13.64 -5.96 -8.64
C GLY A 31 -13.42 -5.10 -7.39
N TYR A 32 -12.16 -4.99 -6.95
CA TYR A 32 -11.77 -4.11 -5.85
C TYR A 32 -12.10 -2.64 -6.14
N TYR A 33 -11.76 -2.14 -7.33
CA TYR A 33 -12.08 -0.77 -7.74
C TYR A 33 -13.59 -0.50 -7.72
N ALA A 34 -14.39 -1.41 -8.27
CA ALA A 34 -15.85 -1.29 -8.28
C ALA A 34 -16.45 -1.28 -6.87
N LEU A 35 -15.90 -2.10 -5.96
CA LEU A 35 -16.30 -2.11 -4.55
C LEU A 35 -15.95 -0.78 -3.89
N LEU A 36 -14.69 -0.34 -4.00
CA LEU A 36 -14.21 0.91 -3.42
C LEU A 36 -15.04 2.10 -3.90
N SER A 37 -15.32 2.20 -5.21
CA SER A 37 -16.10 3.29 -5.79
C SER A 37 -17.50 3.40 -5.14
N ARG A 38 -18.18 2.27 -4.90
CA ARG A 38 -19.50 2.25 -4.24
C ARG A 38 -19.46 2.76 -2.79
N TRP A 39 -18.35 2.53 -2.08
CA TRP A 39 -18.19 2.97 -0.71
C TRP A 39 -17.65 4.40 -0.61
N ASN A 40 -16.95 4.87 -1.65
CA ASN A 40 -16.23 6.14 -1.63
C ASN A 40 -17.16 7.35 -1.43
N ASP A 41 -18.37 7.31 -2.00
CA ASP A 41 -19.38 8.37 -1.86
C ASP A 41 -19.79 8.61 -0.40
N ARG A 42 -19.65 7.60 0.45
CA ARG A 42 -20.05 7.64 1.86
C ARG A 42 -18.89 7.79 2.82
N LEU A 43 -17.73 7.21 2.48
CA LEU A 43 -16.61 7.10 3.40
C LEU A 43 -15.42 7.99 3.04
N HIS A 44 -15.41 8.61 1.86
CA HIS A 44 -14.30 9.42 1.37
C HIS A 44 -12.94 8.70 1.54
N LEU A 45 -12.90 7.45 1.06
CA LEU A 45 -11.74 6.57 1.16
C LEU A 45 -10.53 7.11 0.39
N VAL A 46 -10.80 7.70 -0.78
CA VAL A 46 -9.83 8.36 -1.65
C VAL A 46 -10.42 9.64 -2.21
N ALA A 47 -9.57 10.60 -2.56
CA ALA A 47 -9.99 11.80 -3.27
C ALA A 47 -10.58 11.42 -4.64
N PRO A 48 -11.59 12.17 -5.13
CA PRO A 48 -12.16 11.94 -6.45
C PRO A 48 -11.07 11.97 -7.53
N CYS A 49 -11.06 10.95 -8.38
CA CYS A 49 -10.18 10.88 -9.53
C CYS A 49 -10.81 10.02 -10.63
N GLU A 50 -10.40 10.24 -11.88
CA GLU A 50 -10.83 9.42 -13.00
C GLU A 50 -10.32 7.98 -12.89
N PRO A 51 -11.02 6.99 -13.48
CA PRO A 51 -10.63 5.57 -13.42
C PRO A 51 -9.20 5.31 -13.85
N GLU A 52 -8.72 6.00 -14.88
CA GLU A 52 -7.34 5.91 -15.38
C GLU A 52 -6.33 6.44 -14.35
N GLY A 53 -6.68 7.55 -13.69
CA GLY A 53 -5.90 8.13 -12.60
C GLY A 53 -5.83 7.18 -11.39
N PHE A 54 -6.95 6.54 -11.07
CA PHE A 54 -6.98 5.55 -9.99
C PHE A 54 -6.11 4.33 -10.30
N ALA A 55 -6.21 3.80 -11.53
CA ALA A 55 -5.40 2.68 -11.98
C ALA A 55 -3.89 2.95 -11.81
N THR A 56 -3.43 4.13 -12.20
CA THR A 56 -2.00 4.50 -12.13
C THR A 56 -1.58 4.89 -10.72
N ARG A 57 -2.23 5.92 -10.16
CA ARG A 57 -1.79 6.54 -8.90
C ARG A 57 -2.11 5.72 -7.64
N HIS A 58 -3.10 4.84 -7.70
CA HIS A 58 -3.46 4.05 -6.54
C HIS A 58 -3.10 2.57 -6.68
N ILE A 59 -3.30 1.98 -7.85
CA ILE A 59 -3.03 0.56 -8.04
C ILE A 59 -1.58 0.32 -8.46
N LEU A 60 -1.14 0.83 -9.62
CA LEU A 60 0.21 0.54 -10.11
C LEU A 60 1.29 1.05 -9.16
N GLU A 61 1.11 2.23 -8.55
CA GLU A 61 2.03 2.68 -7.50
C GLU A 61 2.07 1.73 -6.29
N SER A 62 0.92 1.20 -5.85
CA SER A 62 0.89 0.22 -4.76
C SER A 62 1.66 -1.05 -5.12
N LEU A 63 1.52 -1.53 -6.35
CA LEU A 63 2.16 -2.74 -6.84
C LEU A 63 3.70 -2.60 -6.99
N LEU A 64 4.25 -1.38 -7.02
CA LEU A 64 5.70 -1.17 -6.97
C LEU A 64 6.33 -1.76 -5.71
N LEU A 65 5.56 -1.91 -4.62
CA LEU A 65 6.06 -2.51 -3.38
C LEU A 65 6.40 -3.99 -3.52
N LEU A 66 5.82 -4.68 -4.51
CA LEU A 66 6.03 -6.12 -4.70
C LEU A 66 7.50 -6.50 -4.94
N ARG A 67 8.31 -5.59 -5.44
CA ARG A 67 9.75 -5.77 -5.67
C ARG A 67 10.56 -5.87 -4.37
N PHE A 68 10.02 -5.36 -3.26
CA PHE A 68 10.70 -5.37 -1.96
C PHE A 68 10.30 -6.57 -1.11
N PHE A 69 9.13 -7.17 -1.38
CA PHE A 69 8.64 -8.31 -0.61
C PHE A 69 9.30 -9.62 -1.03
N THR A 70 9.90 -10.31 -0.07
CA THR A 70 10.38 -11.68 -0.25
C THR A 70 9.21 -12.65 -0.50
N ALA A 71 9.49 -13.85 -1.00
CA ALA A 71 8.46 -14.87 -1.19
C ALA A 71 7.83 -15.26 0.16
N GLY A 72 6.51 -15.36 0.18
CA GLY A 72 5.75 -15.72 1.39
C GLY A 72 5.77 -14.68 2.51
N ALA A 73 6.17 -13.43 2.23
CA ALA A 73 6.32 -12.41 3.25
C ALA A 73 4.99 -12.06 3.92
N SER A 74 5.10 -11.76 5.23
CA SER A 74 4.07 -11.05 5.97
C SER A 74 4.43 -9.57 6.09
N PHE A 75 3.43 -8.70 6.08
CA PHE A 75 3.65 -7.27 6.30
C PHE A 75 2.51 -6.62 7.09
N VAL A 76 2.83 -5.46 7.66
CA VAL A 76 1.85 -4.59 8.30
C VAL A 76 1.61 -3.37 7.41
N ASP A 77 0.36 -2.95 7.27
CA ASP A 77 -0.02 -1.70 6.63
C ASP A 77 -0.70 -0.78 7.65
N VAL A 78 -0.11 0.38 7.89
CA VAL A 78 -0.57 1.33 8.91
C VAL A 78 -1.30 2.50 8.28
N GLY A 79 -2.52 2.76 8.77
CA GLY A 79 -3.42 3.75 8.18
C GLY A 79 -4.00 3.27 6.86
N SER A 80 -4.43 2.03 6.81
CA SER A 80 -4.80 1.34 5.56
C SER A 80 -5.94 2.01 4.77
N GLY A 81 -6.84 2.72 5.43
CA GLY A 81 -7.89 3.53 4.79
C GLY A 81 -8.72 2.77 3.77
N ALA A 82 -8.44 3.01 2.52
CA ALA A 82 -9.01 2.30 1.38
C ALA A 82 -8.44 0.88 1.17
N GLY A 83 -7.45 0.45 1.96
CA GLY A 83 -6.71 -0.80 1.75
C GLY A 83 -5.53 -0.64 0.78
N LEU A 84 -5.05 0.59 0.62
CA LEU A 84 -3.92 0.93 -0.25
C LEU A 84 -2.66 1.19 0.58
N PRO A 85 -1.56 0.47 0.36
CA PRO A 85 -1.25 -0.43 -0.77
C PRO A 85 -1.61 -1.90 -0.54
N ALA A 86 -2.08 -2.30 0.64
CA ALA A 86 -2.16 -3.71 1.06
C ALA A 86 -3.03 -4.58 0.14
N ILE A 87 -4.27 -4.18 -0.16
CA ILE A 87 -5.20 -5.00 -0.94
C ILE A 87 -4.69 -5.26 -2.37
N PRO A 88 -4.22 -4.26 -3.15
CA PRO A 88 -3.61 -4.52 -4.45
C PRO A 88 -2.43 -5.51 -4.39
N CYS A 89 -1.56 -5.39 -3.40
CA CYS A 89 -0.44 -6.32 -3.22
C CYS A 89 -0.91 -7.76 -2.94
N LEU A 90 -1.91 -7.92 -2.07
CA LEU A 90 -2.50 -9.23 -1.77
C LEU A 90 -3.22 -9.86 -2.97
N ILE A 91 -3.83 -9.05 -3.83
CA ILE A 91 -4.45 -9.53 -5.08
C ILE A 91 -3.39 -10.03 -6.04
N ALA A 92 -2.32 -9.25 -6.25
CA ALA A 92 -1.29 -9.56 -7.22
C ALA A 92 -0.32 -10.67 -6.77
N ARG A 93 -0.13 -10.84 -5.45
CA ARG A 93 0.78 -11.83 -4.86
C ARG A 93 0.02 -12.71 -3.84
N PRO A 94 -0.46 -13.89 -4.27
CA PRO A 94 -1.24 -14.80 -3.40
C PRO A 94 -0.46 -15.42 -2.23
N ASP A 95 0.85 -15.36 -2.27
CA ASP A 95 1.75 -15.83 -1.21
C ASP A 95 1.93 -14.83 -0.05
N LEU A 96 1.53 -13.57 -0.23
CA LEU A 96 1.66 -12.54 0.81
C LEU A 96 0.54 -12.64 1.85
N THR A 97 0.86 -12.22 3.08
CA THR A 97 -0.12 -11.99 4.15
C THR A 97 0.01 -10.57 4.70
N ALA A 98 -1.09 -9.96 5.13
CA ALA A 98 -1.08 -8.61 5.65
C ALA A 98 -1.93 -8.44 6.91
N THR A 99 -1.43 -7.60 7.84
CA THR A 99 -2.21 -7.03 8.95
C THR A 99 -2.41 -5.54 8.69
N MET A 100 -3.66 -5.12 8.52
CA MET A 100 -4.04 -3.75 8.24
C MET A 100 -4.54 -3.05 9.51
N PHE A 101 -3.88 -1.97 9.90
CA PHE A 101 -4.28 -1.10 11.01
C PHE A 101 -5.07 0.09 10.48
N GLU A 102 -6.29 0.26 10.98
CA GLU A 102 -7.17 1.38 10.62
C GLU A 102 -7.94 1.84 11.84
N SER A 103 -7.75 3.08 12.27
CA SER A 103 -8.39 3.63 13.47
C SER A 103 -9.88 3.97 13.28
N SER A 104 -10.29 4.30 12.05
CA SER A 104 -11.68 4.57 11.73
C SER A 104 -12.51 3.29 11.68
N GLN A 105 -13.48 3.17 12.57
CA GLN A 105 -14.40 2.02 12.59
C GLN A 105 -15.14 1.84 11.25
N LYS A 106 -15.55 2.95 10.61
CA LYS A 106 -16.24 2.92 9.32
C LYS A 106 -15.34 2.40 8.19
N LYS A 107 -14.10 2.86 8.13
CA LYS A 107 -13.12 2.38 7.14
C LYS A 107 -12.72 0.92 7.41
N SER A 108 -12.63 0.51 8.68
CA SER A 108 -12.37 -0.89 9.06
C SER A 108 -13.49 -1.84 8.63
N VAL A 109 -14.75 -1.39 8.64
CA VAL A 109 -15.88 -2.17 8.09
C VAL A 109 -15.71 -2.35 6.58
N PHE A 110 -15.37 -1.28 5.86
CA PHE A 110 -15.06 -1.38 4.42
C PHE A 110 -13.93 -2.38 4.13
N LEU A 111 -12.83 -2.32 4.89
CA LEU A 111 -11.70 -3.23 4.70
C LEU A 111 -12.10 -4.70 4.89
N ARG A 112 -12.89 -5.01 5.94
CA ARG A 112 -13.40 -6.37 6.17
C ARG A 112 -14.33 -6.84 5.05
N GLU A 113 -15.19 -5.96 4.55
CA GLU A 113 -16.04 -6.25 3.41
C GLU A 113 -15.22 -6.50 2.14
N ALA A 114 -14.20 -5.68 1.88
CA ALA A 114 -13.30 -5.86 0.74
C ALA A 114 -12.55 -7.20 0.82
N ILE A 115 -11.99 -7.54 1.97
CA ILE A 115 -11.31 -8.82 2.21
C ILE A 115 -12.25 -10.01 1.94
N ASN A 116 -13.49 -9.92 2.43
CA ASN A 116 -14.49 -10.98 2.26
C ASN A 116 -14.89 -11.14 0.79
N GLN A 117 -15.27 -10.05 0.12
CA GLN A 117 -15.70 -10.09 -1.29
C GLN A 117 -14.57 -10.54 -2.25
N LEU A 118 -13.32 -10.22 -1.94
CA LEU A 118 -12.15 -10.61 -2.71
C LEU A 118 -11.64 -12.03 -2.39
N GLY A 119 -12.22 -12.69 -1.38
CA GLY A 119 -11.81 -14.05 -0.97
C GLY A 119 -10.39 -14.13 -0.39
N ILE A 120 -9.87 -13.04 0.18
CA ILE A 120 -8.51 -12.97 0.74
C ILE A 120 -8.47 -13.01 2.28
N GLY A 121 -9.59 -13.39 2.92
CA GLY A 121 -9.72 -13.35 4.37
C GLY A 121 -8.79 -14.29 5.15
N ASN A 122 -8.28 -15.32 4.51
CA ASN A 122 -7.27 -16.22 5.09
C ASN A 122 -5.85 -15.61 5.10
N ARG A 123 -5.62 -14.49 4.41
CA ARG A 123 -4.31 -13.82 4.25
C ARG A 123 -4.32 -12.37 4.71
N ALA A 124 -5.47 -11.84 5.12
CA ALA A 124 -5.64 -10.45 5.47
C ALA A 124 -6.38 -10.33 6.81
N THR A 125 -5.80 -9.56 7.73
CA THR A 125 -6.40 -9.26 9.03
C THR A 125 -6.59 -7.75 9.19
N VAL A 126 -7.74 -7.31 9.73
CA VAL A 126 -8.01 -5.89 10.01
C VAL A 126 -8.07 -5.64 11.50
N ILE A 127 -7.18 -4.80 12.00
CA ILE A 127 -7.16 -4.33 13.39
C ILE A 127 -7.74 -2.91 13.42
N ALA A 128 -8.97 -2.80 13.96
CA ALA A 128 -9.71 -1.54 14.05
C ALA A 128 -9.29 -0.75 15.29
N LYS A 129 -8.01 -0.35 15.34
CA LYS A 129 -7.38 0.41 16.43
C LYS A 129 -6.30 1.32 15.88
N ARG A 130 -5.90 2.30 16.66
CA ARG A 130 -4.65 3.03 16.41
C ARG A 130 -3.48 2.05 16.59
N PHE A 131 -2.45 2.18 15.77
CA PHE A 131 -1.28 1.29 15.86
C PHE A 131 -0.55 1.47 17.20
N GLU A 132 -0.48 2.71 17.71
CA GLU A 132 0.17 3.05 18.98
C GLU A 132 -0.47 2.35 20.19
N ASP A 133 -1.76 2.01 20.11
CA ASP A 133 -2.49 1.32 21.18
C ASP A 133 -2.29 -0.20 21.17
N THR A 134 -1.39 -0.69 20.32
CA THR A 134 -1.13 -2.11 20.16
C THR A 134 0.36 -2.41 20.16
N LYS A 135 0.71 -3.65 20.48
CA LYS A 135 2.07 -4.13 20.26
C LYS A 135 2.30 -4.33 18.76
N SER A 136 3.44 -3.89 18.25
CA SER A 136 3.83 -4.15 16.87
C SER A 136 3.95 -5.66 16.61
N PRO A 137 3.34 -6.18 15.54
CA PRO A 137 3.59 -7.54 15.07
C PRO A 137 5.06 -7.70 14.66
N ASP A 138 5.60 -8.90 14.88
CA ASP A 138 6.94 -9.24 14.39
C ASP A 138 6.85 -9.62 12.92
N VAL A 139 7.12 -8.66 12.04
CA VAL A 139 7.01 -8.80 10.58
C VAL A 139 8.23 -8.17 9.89
N PRO A 140 8.64 -8.71 8.72
CA PRO A 140 9.78 -8.19 7.98
C PRO A 140 9.51 -6.84 7.30
N PHE A 141 8.26 -6.49 7.04
CA PHE A 141 7.90 -5.28 6.29
C PHE A 141 6.75 -4.52 6.93
N LEU A 142 6.85 -3.19 6.86
CA LEU A 142 5.78 -2.26 7.23
C LEU A 142 5.57 -1.27 6.09
N THR A 143 4.31 -1.08 5.70
CA THR A 143 3.91 -0.10 4.71
C THR A 143 3.09 1.01 5.33
N CYS A 144 3.26 2.23 4.85
CA CYS A 144 2.39 3.36 5.18
C CYS A 144 2.34 4.32 3.99
N ARG A 145 1.14 4.64 3.51
CA ARG A 145 0.99 5.48 2.34
C ARG A 145 0.37 6.84 2.62
N ALA A 146 -0.65 6.91 3.45
CA ALA A 146 -1.45 8.12 3.65
C ALA A 146 -2.06 8.17 5.06
N LEU A 147 -1.23 8.01 6.07
CA LEU A 147 -1.65 8.17 7.45
C LEU A 147 -1.98 9.66 7.70
N ASP A 148 -3.12 9.93 8.34
CA ASP A 148 -3.46 11.30 8.77
C ASP A 148 -2.34 11.87 9.65
N GLN A 149 -1.93 13.10 9.37
CA GLN A 149 -0.80 13.74 10.05
C GLN A 149 0.50 12.91 9.97
N PHE A 150 0.76 12.26 8.82
CA PHE A 150 1.89 11.34 8.65
C PHE A 150 3.21 11.90 9.17
N MET A 151 3.53 13.16 8.87
CA MET A 151 4.80 13.77 9.31
C MET A 151 4.93 13.89 10.83
N THR A 152 3.81 14.05 11.52
CA THR A 152 3.78 14.09 13.00
C THR A 152 3.84 12.67 13.59
N GLN A 153 3.21 11.70 12.92
CA GLN A 153 3.16 10.31 13.37
C GLN A 153 4.39 9.50 12.98
N LEU A 154 5.18 9.96 12.00
CA LEU A 154 6.35 9.24 11.49
C LEU A 154 7.34 8.81 12.59
N PRO A 155 7.72 9.66 13.56
CA PRO A 155 8.61 9.25 14.66
C PRO A 155 8.03 8.08 15.46
N VAL A 156 6.77 8.20 15.85
CA VAL A 156 6.06 7.18 16.65
C VAL A 156 5.97 5.86 15.86
N LEU A 157 5.67 5.94 14.56
CA LEU A 157 5.59 4.77 13.69
C LEU A 157 6.95 4.06 13.54
N MET A 158 8.02 4.83 13.37
CA MET A 158 9.37 4.27 13.28
C MET A 158 9.82 3.61 14.58
N ASP A 159 9.47 4.22 15.72
CA ASP A 159 9.81 3.67 17.04
C ASP A 159 8.93 2.46 17.43
N TRP A 160 7.69 2.40 16.90
CA TRP A 160 6.77 1.28 17.08
C TRP A 160 7.14 0.06 16.21
N ALA A 161 7.72 0.27 15.04
CA ALA A 161 8.08 -0.81 14.13
C ALA A 161 9.16 -1.72 14.71
N PRO A 162 9.18 -3.04 14.41
CA PRO A 162 10.27 -3.92 14.82
C PRO A 162 11.63 -3.44 14.28
N VAL A 163 12.69 -3.57 15.07
CA VAL A 163 14.05 -3.13 14.71
C VAL A 163 14.55 -3.78 13.40
N SER A 164 14.15 -5.03 13.15
CA SER A 164 14.51 -5.78 11.93
C SER A 164 13.61 -5.47 10.73
N CYS A 165 12.57 -4.65 10.92
CA CYS A 165 11.58 -4.38 9.90
C CYS A 165 12.09 -3.40 8.84
N THR A 166 11.84 -3.68 7.58
CA THR A 166 12.01 -2.72 6.48
C THR A 166 10.74 -1.89 6.34
N LEU A 167 10.86 -0.56 6.42
CA LEU A 167 9.74 0.36 6.30
C LEU A 167 9.64 0.86 4.85
N LEU A 168 8.47 0.78 4.28
CA LEU A 168 8.18 1.16 2.91
C LEU A 168 7.18 2.31 2.91
N PHE A 169 7.68 3.53 2.72
CA PHE A 169 6.88 4.75 2.79
C PHE A 169 6.73 5.41 1.42
N PHE A 170 5.53 5.88 1.15
CA PHE A 170 5.28 6.76 0.00
C PHE A 170 5.38 8.22 0.43
N GLY A 171 6.14 9.01 -0.30
CA GLY A 171 6.32 10.42 0.06
C GLY A 171 7.06 11.24 -0.99
N GLY A 172 7.39 12.45 -0.61
CA GLY A 172 8.17 13.41 -1.40
C GLY A 172 9.22 14.08 -0.53
N ASP A 173 9.60 15.31 -0.91
CA ASP A 173 10.67 16.06 -0.28
C ASP A 173 10.50 16.27 1.23
N GLU A 174 9.27 16.44 1.71
CA GLU A 174 9.01 16.60 3.14
C GLU A 174 9.37 15.35 3.93
N LEU A 175 9.05 14.16 3.39
CA LEU A 175 9.44 12.90 4.02
C LEU A 175 10.96 12.73 3.99
N ARG A 176 11.61 13.05 2.88
CA ARG A 176 13.08 13.04 2.77
C ARG A 176 13.72 13.85 3.88
N GLN A 177 13.32 15.12 4.03
CA GLN A 177 13.84 16.01 5.08
C GLN A 177 13.62 15.45 6.49
N ARG A 178 12.49 14.79 6.75
CA ARG A 178 12.21 14.16 8.04
C ARG A 178 13.13 12.96 8.31
N LEU A 179 13.36 12.12 7.30
CA LEU A 179 14.26 10.98 7.42
C LEU A 179 15.71 11.43 7.63
N GLU A 180 16.17 12.46 6.91
CA GLU A 180 17.48 13.09 7.08
C GLU A 180 17.65 13.69 8.48
N PHE A 181 16.65 14.43 8.96
CA PHE A 181 16.66 15.01 10.31
C PHE A 181 16.80 13.92 11.40
N ARG A 182 16.20 12.75 11.19
CA ARG A 182 16.34 11.60 12.09
C ARG A 182 17.58 10.77 11.84
N GLN A 183 18.43 11.14 10.90
CA GLN A 183 19.61 10.37 10.48
C GLN A 183 19.29 8.92 10.12
N ALA A 184 18.09 8.70 9.54
CA ALA A 184 17.65 7.38 9.14
C ALA A 184 18.43 6.91 7.90
N HIS A 185 18.84 5.64 7.88
CA HIS A 185 19.38 5.03 6.66
C HIS A 185 18.24 4.65 5.74
N TYR A 186 18.21 5.18 4.51
CA TYR A 186 17.18 4.89 3.53
C TYR A 186 17.73 4.88 2.09
N THR A 187 16.98 4.22 1.22
CA THR A 187 17.11 4.35 -0.23
C THR A 187 15.79 4.86 -0.78
N GLU A 188 15.82 5.72 -1.79
CA GLU A 188 14.62 6.22 -2.43
C GLU A 188 14.52 5.78 -3.89
N PHE A 189 13.29 5.51 -4.34
CA PHE A 189 12.98 5.09 -5.70
C PHE A 189 11.92 6.03 -6.26
N LEU A 190 12.25 6.73 -7.34
CA LEU A 190 11.30 7.60 -8.03
C LEU A 190 10.15 6.77 -8.59
N ILE A 191 8.91 7.19 -8.32
CA ILE A 191 7.73 6.53 -8.86
C ILE A 191 7.59 6.87 -10.34
N PRO A 192 7.41 5.89 -11.24
CA PRO A 192 7.22 6.14 -12.67
C PRO A 192 6.14 7.18 -12.95
N SER A 193 6.35 8.00 -13.97
CA SER A 193 5.47 9.11 -14.33
C SER A 193 5.28 10.17 -13.22
N SER A 194 6.22 10.29 -12.30
CA SER A 194 6.25 11.32 -11.27
C SER A 194 7.61 12.01 -11.21
N GLU A 195 7.62 13.31 -10.89
CA GLU A 195 8.85 14.08 -10.67
C GLU A 195 9.20 14.23 -9.19
N LYS A 196 8.24 14.03 -8.29
CA LYS A 196 8.35 14.40 -6.86
C LYS A 196 7.82 13.35 -5.89
N ARG A 197 7.44 12.18 -6.38
CA ARG A 197 6.93 11.11 -5.52
C ARG A 197 7.85 9.91 -5.55
N PHE A 198 8.17 9.42 -4.37
CA PHE A 198 9.16 8.36 -4.16
C PHE A 198 8.59 7.27 -3.26
N ILE A 199 9.15 6.08 -3.37
CA ILE A 199 9.10 5.06 -2.33
C ILE A 199 10.41 5.15 -1.57
N PHE A 200 10.32 5.38 -0.27
CA PHE A 200 11.45 5.35 0.66
C PHE A 200 11.49 3.99 1.33
N VAL A 201 12.63 3.33 1.19
CA VAL A 201 12.93 2.05 1.85
C VAL A 201 13.85 2.36 3.00
N VAL A 202 13.34 2.28 4.23
CA VAL A 202 14.06 2.62 5.46
C VAL A 202 14.40 1.36 6.23
N GLY A 203 15.66 1.18 6.63
CA GLY A 203 16.19 0.00 7.28
C GLY A 203 17.16 -0.78 6.40
N LYS A 204 17.49 -2.00 6.76
CA LYS A 204 18.43 -2.83 5.97
C LYS A 204 17.79 -3.24 4.65
N VAL A 205 18.22 -2.62 3.56
CA VAL A 205 17.88 -3.06 2.19
C VAL A 205 18.69 -4.31 1.88
N SER A 206 18.01 -5.38 1.45
CA SER A 206 18.70 -6.54 0.85
C SER A 206 19.42 -6.07 -0.43
N SER A 207 20.66 -6.51 -0.65
CA SER A 207 21.52 -6.14 -1.78
C SER A 207 20.98 -6.59 -3.16
N ASP A 208 19.86 -7.31 -3.20
CA ASP A 208 19.33 -7.96 -4.40
C ASP A 208 18.24 -7.17 -5.14
N ILE A 209 18.00 -5.90 -4.75
CA ILE A 209 17.02 -5.05 -5.42
C ILE A 209 17.65 -4.43 -6.66
N GLY A 210 17.36 -5.01 -7.84
CA GLY A 210 17.79 -4.48 -9.13
C GLY A 210 17.20 -3.09 -9.44
N PRO A 211 17.82 -2.34 -10.39
CA PRO A 211 17.32 -1.03 -10.81
C PRO A 211 15.90 -1.13 -11.38
N ILE A 212 15.18 -0.01 -11.31
CA ILE A 212 13.83 0.20 -11.89
C ILE A 212 13.93 0.21 -13.42
#